data_9b398e8f55c99fccd26e1d1d90eef51e
#
_entry.id   9b398e8f55c99fccd26e1d1d90eef51e
#
_cell.length_a   1.000
_cell.length_b   1.000
_cell.length_c   1.000
_cell.angle_alpha   90.00
_cell.angle_beta   90.00
_cell.angle_gamma   90.00
#
_symmetry.space_group_name_H-M   'P 1'
#
loop_
_entity.id
_entity.type
_entity.pdbx_description
1 polymer ?
#
loop_
_entity_poly.entity_id
_entity_poly.type
_entity_poly.pdbx_seq_one_letter_code
_entity_poly.pdbx_strand_id
1 'polypeptide(L)'
;MMICTFERQLYKNEWNGYTVARYALKNGTPNRPNNSSMFIAVGKELPCIAHTEIEMEGRWEQSPKWGMQFRVSWFRLILPKTEDGIISYLSSDLVKGIGPVRARAIVKKFGVQTFDVLDKEPEKLLSIQGITEQKLSVILESYRQSEGIRELLAYLAPYRVTPKKATKIQDYFGVNAAAIVRENPYRLCEVKGFGFLTVDPIARASKHFKPNDPPRIQAAILYILQESEKEGNLFLPGPAIVEQAYPMLNQGFSDDSVTRSEIMRVGNDMARTRKEVAADGANVFLKENRQEELYAAYHLVRLLKAETSQPDIERPLEEAQAAFGIILSERQKDAVRMVFQSNVSVITGGPGKGKTTVLRVVLEVFKQITGRESFLLCAPTGRARKRLSESTGATAFTLHKALYLNGEADLSGLADGDDCLEEDLIIADEFTMSDMWLSSILFSRVKSGARLVLVGDADQLPSVGPGAVFKAIIDSGIVPVTVLDVFFRQAKDSRIILNADRMIRSQRSLIYGDDFQFHPAE
;
A
#
# COMPACT_ATOMS: atom_id res chain seq x y z
N MET A 1 -22.42 15.83 -21.59
CA MET A 1 -23.44 15.26 -20.71
C MET A 1 -24.65 14.84 -21.53
N MET A 2 -25.19 13.65 -21.30
CA MET A 2 -26.40 13.15 -21.95
C MET A 2 -27.29 12.46 -20.91
N ILE A 3 -28.61 12.59 -21.07
CA ILE A 3 -29.58 11.86 -20.29
C ILE A 3 -30.13 10.71 -21.14
N CYS A 4 -30.06 9.51 -20.62
CA CYS A 4 -30.47 8.29 -21.29
C CYS A 4 -31.21 7.35 -20.34
N THR A 5 -31.89 6.36 -20.90
CA THR A 5 -32.55 5.28 -20.17
C THR A 5 -31.96 3.95 -20.59
N PHE A 6 -31.84 3.03 -19.63
CA PHE A 6 -31.38 1.67 -19.87
C PHE A 6 -32.43 0.87 -20.67
N GLU A 7 -31.98 0.13 -21.67
CA GLU A 7 -32.81 -0.71 -22.51
C GLU A 7 -32.50 -2.20 -22.29
N ARG A 8 -31.23 -2.59 -22.43
CA ARG A 8 -30.84 -4.00 -22.29
C ARG A 8 -29.36 -4.15 -21.99
N GLN A 9 -29.04 -5.02 -21.04
CA GLN A 9 -27.68 -5.48 -20.78
C GLN A 9 -27.26 -6.47 -21.88
N LEU A 10 -26.08 -6.26 -22.45
CA LEU A 10 -25.48 -7.12 -23.48
C LEU A 10 -24.41 -8.05 -22.89
N TYR A 11 -23.63 -7.53 -21.95
CA TYR A 11 -22.57 -8.28 -21.28
C TYR A 11 -22.24 -7.66 -19.93
N LYS A 12 -21.93 -8.49 -18.93
CA LYS A 12 -21.36 -8.07 -17.65
C LYS A 12 -20.30 -9.07 -17.22
N ASN A 13 -19.16 -8.58 -16.78
CA ASN A 13 -18.12 -9.38 -16.17
C ASN A 13 -18.22 -9.24 -14.66
N GLU A 14 -18.60 -10.30 -13.97
CA GLU A 14 -18.85 -10.31 -12.53
C GLU A 14 -17.56 -10.05 -11.70
N TRP A 15 -16.36 -10.38 -12.25
CA TRP A 15 -15.09 -10.22 -11.53
C TRP A 15 -14.61 -8.77 -11.48
N ASN A 16 -14.82 -8.00 -12.54
CA ASN A 16 -14.29 -6.63 -12.64
C ASN A 16 -15.38 -5.57 -12.86
N GLY A 17 -16.64 -5.97 -12.88
CA GLY A 17 -17.81 -5.11 -13.07
C GLY A 17 -17.92 -4.50 -14.46
N TYR A 18 -17.10 -4.92 -15.46
CA TYR A 18 -17.17 -4.37 -16.80
C TYR A 18 -18.49 -4.72 -17.47
N THR A 19 -19.24 -3.68 -17.83
CA THR A 19 -20.59 -3.79 -18.36
C THR A 19 -20.67 -3.22 -19.76
N VAL A 20 -21.37 -3.92 -20.64
CA VAL A 20 -21.76 -3.46 -21.98
C VAL A 20 -23.28 -3.49 -22.02
N ALA A 21 -23.90 -2.33 -22.26
CA ALA A 21 -25.34 -2.24 -22.26
C ALA A 21 -25.84 -1.25 -23.32
N ARG A 22 -27.10 -1.45 -23.76
CA ARG A 22 -27.78 -0.56 -24.70
C ARG A 22 -28.64 0.43 -23.93
N TYR A 23 -28.53 1.70 -24.35
CA TYR A 23 -29.28 2.81 -23.77
C TYR A 23 -30.01 3.59 -24.86
N ALA A 24 -31.15 4.16 -24.51
CA ALA A 24 -31.89 5.12 -25.32
C ALA A 24 -31.60 6.55 -24.85
N LEU A 25 -31.25 7.43 -25.78
CA LEU A 25 -31.02 8.85 -25.49
C LEU A 25 -32.35 9.56 -25.29
N LYS A 26 -32.50 10.29 -24.20
CA LYS A 26 -33.66 11.16 -23.94
C LYS A 26 -33.36 12.63 -24.20
N ASN A 27 -32.19 13.11 -23.76
CA ASN A 27 -31.84 14.51 -23.93
C ASN A 27 -30.32 14.68 -24.02
N GLY A 28 -29.84 15.71 -24.75
CA GLY A 28 -28.43 16.01 -24.98
C GLY A 28 -28.03 15.79 -26.41
N THR A 29 -27.13 16.65 -26.92
CA THR A 29 -26.52 16.52 -28.26
C THR A 29 -25.12 15.89 -28.10
N PRO A 30 -24.95 14.61 -28.29
CA PRO A 30 -23.61 14.08 -28.46
C PRO A 30 -23.16 14.39 -29.89
N ASN A 31 -21.87 14.71 -30.08
CA ASN A 31 -21.20 14.63 -31.38
C ASN A 31 -21.25 13.16 -31.83
N ARG A 32 -22.32 12.80 -32.53
CA ARG A 32 -22.60 11.43 -32.97
C ARG A 32 -22.20 11.19 -34.41
N PRO A 33 -21.59 10.04 -34.70
CA PRO A 33 -21.41 9.59 -36.07
C PRO A 33 -22.71 9.15 -36.75
N ASN A 34 -23.75 8.74 -35.99
CA ASN A 34 -25.05 8.27 -36.53
C ASN A 34 -26.23 8.80 -35.71
N ASN A 35 -27.30 9.23 -36.37
CA ASN A 35 -28.53 9.84 -35.78
C ASN A 35 -29.46 8.86 -35.04
N SER A 36 -28.99 7.70 -34.57
CA SER A 36 -29.82 6.72 -33.85
C SER A 36 -30.10 7.17 -32.42
N SER A 37 -31.35 7.03 -31.93
CA SER A 37 -31.72 7.30 -30.56
C SER A 37 -31.14 6.27 -29.58
N MET A 38 -30.69 5.11 -30.08
CA MET A 38 -30.08 4.05 -29.25
C MET A 38 -28.57 3.95 -29.48
N PHE A 39 -27.83 3.62 -28.42
CA PHE A 39 -26.39 3.45 -28.45
C PHE A 39 -25.91 2.37 -27.48
N ILE A 40 -24.72 1.84 -27.75
CA ILE A 40 -24.03 0.92 -26.85
C ILE A 40 -23.10 1.75 -25.96
N ALA A 41 -23.27 1.63 -24.65
CA ALA A 41 -22.35 2.17 -23.67
C ALA A 41 -21.52 1.06 -23.03
N VAL A 42 -20.26 1.36 -22.75
CA VAL A 42 -19.29 0.46 -22.11
C VAL A 42 -18.62 1.17 -20.94
N GLY A 43 -18.47 0.46 -19.84
CA GLY A 43 -17.86 1.01 -18.63
C GLY A 43 -17.90 0.01 -17.48
N LYS A 44 -17.41 0.41 -16.32
CA LYS A 44 -17.49 -0.40 -15.09
C LYS A 44 -18.80 -0.10 -14.37
N GLU A 45 -19.52 -1.16 -13.98
CA GLU A 45 -20.72 -1.09 -13.14
C GLU A 45 -21.78 -0.12 -13.70
N LEU A 46 -21.99 -0.14 -15.01
CA LEU A 46 -23.02 0.69 -15.61
C LEU A 46 -24.40 0.29 -15.07
N PRO A 47 -25.26 1.28 -14.75
CA PRO A 47 -26.57 1.01 -14.19
C PRO A 47 -27.50 0.35 -15.21
N CYS A 48 -27.97 -0.84 -14.91
CA CYS A 48 -28.89 -1.64 -15.72
C CYS A 48 -30.30 -1.64 -15.12
N ILE A 49 -30.84 -0.47 -14.81
CA ILE A 49 -32.15 -0.31 -14.15
C ILE A 49 -33.14 0.26 -15.17
N ALA A 50 -34.17 -0.53 -15.52
CA ALA A 50 -35.18 -0.13 -16.47
C ALA A 50 -35.97 1.10 -15.98
N HIS A 51 -36.47 1.91 -16.91
CA HIS A 51 -37.30 3.10 -16.63
C HIS A 51 -36.68 4.14 -15.70
N THR A 52 -35.36 4.06 -15.46
CA THR A 52 -34.61 5.03 -14.66
C THR A 52 -33.80 5.91 -15.60
N GLU A 53 -33.87 7.23 -15.39
CA GLU A 53 -33.05 8.17 -16.11
C GLU A 53 -31.62 8.21 -15.55
N ILE A 54 -30.65 8.19 -16.46
CA ILE A 54 -29.25 8.14 -16.14
C ILE A 54 -28.56 9.28 -16.87
N GLU A 55 -27.89 10.12 -16.13
CA GLU A 55 -27.01 11.13 -16.71
C GLU A 55 -25.63 10.51 -16.91
N MET A 56 -25.08 10.60 -18.12
CA MET A 56 -23.79 10.01 -18.49
C MET A 56 -22.86 11.02 -19.13
N GLU A 57 -21.57 10.89 -18.83
CA GLU A 57 -20.47 11.56 -19.52
C GLU A 57 -19.43 10.54 -19.99
N GLY A 58 -18.81 10.78 -21.14
CA GLY A 58 -17.83 9.87 -21.72
C GLY A 58 -17.38 10.33 -23.11
N ARG A 59 -16.78 9.42 -23.83
CA ARG A 59 -16.31 9.67 -25.21
C ARG A 59 -16.74 8.54 -26.14
N TRP A 60 -16.96 8.89 -27.42
CA TRP A 60 -17.15 7.91 -28.48
C TRP A 60 -15.82 7.27 -28.85
N GLU A 61 -15.81 5.97 -29.01
CA GLU A 61 -14.65 5.21 -29.47
C GLU A 61 -15.06 4.13 -30.44
N GLN A 62 -14.17 3.83 -31.40
CA GLN A 62 -14.36 2.75 -32.35
C GLN A 62 -13.81 1.45 -31.80
N SER A 63 -14.65 0.47 -31.60
CA SER A 63 -14.22 -0.89 -31.24
C SER A 63 -13.98 -1.70 -32.53
N PRO A 64 -12.84 -2.38 -32.68
CA PRO A 64 -12.58 -3.21 -33.87
C PRO A 64 -13.60 -4.33 -34.07
N LYS A 65 -14.19 -4.84 -32.95
CA LYS A 65 -15.12 -5.97 -32.95
C LYS A 65 -16.60 -5.57 -32.90
N TRP A 66 -16.91 -4.43 -32.26
CA TRP A 66 -18.29 -4.06 -31.91
C TRP A 66 -18.75 -2.72 -32.49
N GLY A 67 -17.94 -2.09 -33.33
CA GLY A 67 -18.27 -0.80 -33.95
C GLY A 67 -18.18 0.38 -32.98
N MET A 68 -18.96 1.41 -33.24
CA MET A 68 -18.97 2.65 -32.46
C MET A 68 -19.67 2.44 -31.12
N GLN A 69 -18.97 2.70 -30.02
CA GLN A 69 -19.48 2.57 -28.65
C GLN A 69 -19.17 3.83 -27.82
N PHE A 70 -19.97 4.09 -26.80
CA PHE A 70 -19.76 5.20 -25.88
C PHE A 70 -19.06 4.69 -24.63
N ARG A 71 -17.79 5.07 -24.44
CA ARG A 71 -17.04 4.74 -23.22
C ARG A 71 -17.42 5.73 -22.14
N VAL A 72 -18.17 5.25 -21.16
CA VAL A 72 -18.63 6.03 -20.01
C VAL A 72 -17.47 6.28 -19.06
N SER A 73 -17.23 7.53 -18.76
CA SER A 73 -16.24 7.96 -17.74
C SER A 73 -16.91 8.27 -16.42
N TRP A 74 -18.16 8.70 -16.45
CA TRP A 74 -18.95 9.05 -15.28
C TRP A 74 -20.44 8.89 -15.57
N PHE A 75 -21.23 8.56 -14.54
CA PHE A 75 -22.70 8.55 -14.60
C PHE A 75 -23.32 8.85 -13.24
N ARG A 76 -24.59 9.26 -13.27
CA ARG A 76 -25.42 9.45 -12.08
C ARG A 76 -26.84 8.93 -12.37
N LEU A 77 -27.45 8.27 -11.38
CA LEU A 77 -28.85 7.89 -11.41
C LEU A 77 -29.73 9.09 -11.05
N ILE A 78 -30.75 9.33 -11.82
CA ILE A 78 -31.80 10.31 -11.51
C ILE A 78 -32.95 9.53 -10.88
N LEU A 79 -33.44 9.99 -9.70
CA LEU A 79 -34.57 9.35 -9.05
C LEU A 79 -35.79 9.30 -9.98
N PRO A 80 -36.39 8.13 -10.16
CA PRO A 80 -37.54 8.00 -11.04
C PRO A 80 -38.76 8.71 -10.44
N LYS A 81 -39.51 9.41 -11.30
CA LYS A 81 -40.74 10.11 -10.92
C LYS A 81 -41.99 9.38 -11.39
N THR A 82 -41.84 8.24 -12.07
CA THR A 82 -42.93 7.41 -12.57
C THR A 82 -43.06 6.15 -11.74
N GLU A 83 -44.27 5.58 -11.62
CA GLU A 83 -44.52 4.36 -10.87
C GLU A 83 -43.65 3.18 -11.36
N ASP A 84 -43.55 2.99 -12.68
CA ASP A 84 -42.71 1.94 -13.26
C ASP A 84 -41.24 2.10 -12.95
N GLY A 85 -40.75 3.35 -12.96
CA GLY A 85 -39.40 3.67 -12.59
C GLY A 85 -39.11 3.41 -11.11
N ILE A 86 -40.06 3.75 -10.22
CA ILE A 86 -39.96 3.48 -8.78
C ILE A 86 -39.95 1.99 -8.53
N ILE A 87 -40.83 1.19 -9.20
CA ILE A 87 -40.85 -0.26 -9.12
C ILE A 87 -39.48 -0.85 -9.54
N SER A 88 -38.96 -0.39 -10.67
CA SER A 88 -37.66 -0.87 -11.20
C SER A 88 -36.51 -0.52 -10.25
N TYR A 89 -36.51 0.67 -9.68
CA TYR A 89 -35.52 1.12 -8.70
C TYR A 89 -35.55 0.28 -7.42
N LEU A 90 -36.73 0.11 -6.82
CA LEU A 90 -36.91 -0.65 -5.58
C LEU A 90 -36.60 -2.15 -5.75
N SER A 91 -36.79 -2.70 -6.95
CA SER A 91 -36.50 -4.11 -7.24
C SER A 91 -35.09 -4.36 -7.74
N SER A 92 -34.26 -3.31 -7.84
CA SER A 92 -32.86 -3.43 -8.26
C SER A 92 -31.96 -3.88 -7.10
N ASP A 93 -30.71 -4.25 -7.41
CA ASP A 93 -29.67 -4.61 -6.43
C ASP A 93 -29.31 -3.46 -5.48
N LEU A 94 -29.77 -2.23 -5.76
CA LEU A 94 -29.54 -1.06 -4.91
C LEU A 94 -30.37 -1.10 -3.63
N VAL A 95 -31.53 -1.77 -3.64
CA VAL A 95 -32.42 -1.86 -2.46
C VAL A 95 -32.64 -3.33 -2.10
N LYS A 96 -31.90 -3.82 -1.14
CA LYS A 96 -31.99 -5.22 -0.69
C LYS A 96 -33.30 -5.48 0.05
N GLY A 97 -33.86 -6.68 -0.12
CA GLY A 97 -35.07 -7.11 0.60
C GLY A 97 -36.38 -6.80 -0.12
N ILE A 98 -36.36 -6.03 -1.24
CA ILE A 98 -37.50 -5.75 -2.08
C ILE A 98 -37.34 -6.45 -3.44
N GLY A 99 -38.10 -7.51 -3.69
CA GLY A 99 -38.18 -8.10 -5.02
C GLY A 99 -39.30 -7.47 -5.86
N PRO A 100 -39.43 -7.81 -7.17
CA PRO A 100 -40.40 -7.18 -8.09
C PRO A 100 -41.85 -7.24 -7.65
N VAL A 101 -42.25 -8.30 -6.95
CA VAL A 101 -43.63 -8.45 -6.44
C VAL A 101 -43.91 -7.45 -5.31
N ARG A 102 -42.97 -7.31 -4.34
CA ARG A 102 -43.13 -6.39 -3.24
C ARG A 102 -43.01 -4.93 -3.72
N ALA A 103 -42.10 -4.63 -4.64
CA ALA A 103 -41.96 -3.30 -5.23
C ALA A 103 -43.29 -2.84 -5.84
N ARG A 104 -43.97 -3.71 -6.63
CA ARG A 104 -45.28 -3.43 -7.19
C ARG A 104 -46.36 -3.22 -6.10
N ALA A 105 -46.34 -4.02 -5.04
CA ALA A 105 -47.29 -3.87 -3.96
C ALA A 105 -47.10 -2.54 -3.18
N ILE A 106 -45.86 -2.14 -2.97
CA ILE A 106 -45.50 -0.87 -2.32
C ILE A 106 -45.98 0.31 -3.18
N VAL A 107 -45.60 0.32 -4.47
CA VAL A 107 -45.94 1.43 -5.38
C VAL A 107 -47.44 1.46 -5.66
N LYS A 108 -48.13 0.33 -5.76
CA LYS A 108 -49.59 0.28 -5.87
C LYS A 108 -50.30 0.94 -4.68
N LYS A 109 -49.70 0.91 -3.50
CA LYS A 109 -50.24 1.51 -2.27
C LYS A 109 -49.87 2.97 -2.09
N PHE A 110 -48.65 3.35 -2.40
CA PHE A 110 -48.08 4.68 -2.10
C PHE A 110 -47.85 5.53 -3.35
N GLY A 111 -47.96 4.94 -4.56
CA GLY A 111 -47.75 5.67 -5.81
C GLY A 111 -46.40 6.32 -5.90
N VAL A 112 -46.35 7.50 -6.48
CA VAL A 112 -45.15 8.35 -6.63
C VAL A 112 -44.61 8.88 -5.30
N GLN A 113 -45.39 8.81 -4.22
CA GLN A 113 -44.98 9.23 -2.87
C GLN A 113 -44.17 8.14 -2.13
N THR A 114 -43.86 7.01 -2.78
CA THR A 114 -43.17 5.88 -2.17
C THR A 114 -41.84 6.27 -1.52
N PHE A 115 -41.07 7.18 -2.13
CA PHE A 115 -39.81 7.65 -1.54
C PHE A 115 -40.06 8.54 -0.31
N ASP A 116 -41.07 9.41 -0.33
CA ASP A 116 -41.45 10.20 0.83
C ASP A 116 -41.86 9.32 2.02
N VAL A 117 -42.54 8.20 1.75
CA VAL A 117 -42.92 7.22 2.78
C VAL A 117 -41.68 6.52 3.34
N LEU A 118 -40.72 6.11 2.49
CA LEU A 118 -39.47 5.52 2.93
C LEU A 118 -38.64 6.47 3.80
N ASP A 119 -38.67 7.75 3.50
CA ASP A 119 -37.89 8.77 4.20
C ASP A 119 -38.54 9.21 5.52
N LYS A 120 -39.87 9.38 5.55
CA LYS A 120 -40.57 10.06 6.67
C LYS A 120 -41.39 9.09 7.55
N GLU A 121 -41.95 8.05 6.96
CA GLU A 121 -42.92 7.16 7.63
C GLU A 121 -42.72 5.67 7.22
N PRO A 122 -41.50 5.14 7.36
CA PRO A 122 -41.13 3.81 6.84
C PRO A 122 -41.97 2.66 7.46
N GLU A 123 -42.49 2.86 8.67
CA GLU A 123 -43.37 1.87 9.34
C GLU A 123 -44.62 1.55 8.54
N LYS A 124 -45.07 2.47 7.67
CA LYS A 124 -46.20 2.20 6.76
C LYS A 124 -45.98 1.00 5.82
N LEU A 125 -44.68 0.66 5.54
CA LEU A 125 -44.34 -0.51 4.73
C LEU A 125 -44.67 -1.83 5.42
N LEU A 126 -44.79 -1.89 6.75
CA LEU A 126 -45.22 -3.08 7.49
C LEU A 126 -46.65 -3.52 7.12
N SER A 127 -47.44 -2.62 6.56
CA SER A 127 -48.77 -2.92 6.03
C SER A 127 -48.76 -3.67 4.68
N ILE A 128 -47.59 -3.92 4.10
CA ILE A 128 -47.41 -4.70 2.86
C ILE A 128 -47.13 -6.15 3.25
N GLN A 129 -47.86 -7.07 2.66
CA GLN A 129 -47.72 -8.49 2.93
C GLN A 129 -46.27 -8.98 2.66
N GLY A 130 -45.68 -9.62 3.67
CA GLY A 130 -44.34 -10.20 3.60
C GLY A 130 -43.19 -9.21 3.91
N ILE A 131 -43.50 -8.00 4.40
CA ILE A 131 -42.55 -7.09 5.04
C ILE A 131 -42.71 -7.22 6.56
N THR A 132 -41.71 -7.76 7.22
CA THR A 132 -41.59 -7.85 8.69
C THR A 132 -40.68 -6.74 9.19
N GLU A 133 -40.64 -6.48 10.49
CA GLU A 133 -39.73 -5.50 11.10
C GLU A 133 -38.25 -5.77 10.73
N GLN A 134 -37.81 -7.03 10.76
CA GLN A 134 -36.47 -7.42 10.34
C GLN A 134 -36.19 -7.09 8.87
N LYS A 135 -37.13 -7.34 7.98
CA LYS A 135 -37.02 -7.00 6.57
C LYS A 135 -37.08 -5.50 6.35
N LEU A 136 -37.90 -4.79 7.09
CA LEU A 136 -37.97 -3.33 7.02
C LEU A 136 -36.61 -2.74 7.39
N SER A 137 -35.95 -3.23 8.43
CA SER A 137 -34.60 -2.78 8.81
C SER A 137 -33.60 -2.96 7.66
N VAL A 138 -33.55 -4.13 7.02
CA VAL A 138 -32.66 -4.41 5.87
C VAL A 138 -32.98 -3.50 4.66
N ILE A 139 -34.26 -3.28 4.39
CA ILE A 139 -34.74 -2.40 3.31
C ILE A 139 -34.25 -0.96 3.57
N LEU A 140 -34.48 -0.45 4.76
CA LEU A 140 -34.11 0.91 5.12
C LEU A 140 -32.60 1.14 5.12
N GLU A 141 -31.85 0.18 5.62
CA GLU A 141 -30.38 0.24 5.60
C GLU A 141 -29.86 0.34 4.17
N SER A 142 -30.28 -0.57 3.28
CA SER A 142 -29.83 -0.57 1.88
C SER A 142 -30.33 0.66 1.10
N TYR A 143 -31.54 1.13 1.37
CA TYR A 143 -32.10 2.33 0.76
C TYR A 143 -31.29 3.59 1.16
N ARG A 144 -30.97 3.75 2.46
CA ARG A 144 -30.13 4.86 2.96
C ARG A 144 -28.71 4.79 2.39
N GLN A 145 -28.12 3.60 2.28
CA GLN A 145 -26.82 3.42 1.62
C GLN A 145 -26.86 3.89 0.16
N SER A 146 -27.89 3.52 -0.58
CA SER A 146 -28.08 3.92 -1.97
C SER A 146 -28.35 5.43 -2.12
N GLU A 147 -29.04 6.05 -1.19
CA GLU A 147 -29.27 7.48 -1.14
C GLU A 147 -27.96 8.24 -0.87
N GLY A 148 -27.18 7.81 0.10
CA GLY A 148 -25.86 8.39 0.41
C GLY A 148 -24.91 8.35 -0.79
N ILE A 149 -24.86 7.24 -1.55
CA ILE A 149 -24.05 7.17 -2.77
C ILE A 149 -24.53 8.18 -3.82
N ARG A 150 -25.83 8.33 -4.02
CA ARG A 150 -26.38 9.29 -5.00
C ARG A 150 -26.06 10.73 -4.62
N GLU A 151 -26.24 11.07 -3.35
CA GLU A 151 -25.93 12.39 -2.83
C GLU A 151 -24.44 12.73 -2.97
N LEU A 152 -23.57 11.76 -2.64
CA LEU A 152 -22.14 11.87 -2.77
C LEU A 152 -21.72 12.01 -4.24
N LEU A 153 -22.29 11.22 -5.14
CA LEU A 153 -22.03 11.32 -6.58
C LEU A 153 -22.49 12.66 -7.14
N ALA A 154 -23.66 13.17 -6.71
CA ALA A 154 -24.14 14.49 -7.13
C ALA A 154 -23.20 15.61 -6.67
N TYR A 155 -22.68 15.53 -5.46
CA TYR A 155 -21.71 16.51 -4.93
C TYR A 155 -20.37 16.44 -5.66
N LEU A 156 -19.88 15.23 -5.92
CA LEU A 156 -18.57 15.00 -6.55
C LEU A 156 -18.60 14.94 -8.08
N ALA A 157 -19.78 15.09 -8.70
CA ALA A 157 -19.97 15.07 -10.16
C ALA A 157 -19.03 16.00 -10.92
N PRO A 158 -18.83 17.29 -10.54
CA PRO A 158 -17.95 18.20 -11.25
C PRO A 158 -16.50 17.74 -11.30
N TYR A 159 -16.09 16.87 -10.38
CA TYR A 159 -14.71 16.39 -10.20
C TYR A 159 -14.47 15.01 -10.81
N ARG A 160 -15.44 14.50 -11.58
CA ARG A 160 -15.33 13.21 -12.30
C ARG A 160 -14.98 12.03 -11.38
N VAL A 161 -15.46 12.05 -10.15
CA VAL A 161 -15.33 10.92 -9.23
C VAL A 161 -16.20 9.78 -9.74
N THR A 162 -15.58 8.62 -10.00
CA THR A 162 -16.30 7.45 -10.52
C THR A 162 -17.17 6.82 -9.45
N PRO A 163 -18.24 6.09 -9.81
CA PRO A 163 -19.10 5.39 -8.84
C PRO A 163 -18.31 4.47 -7.91
N LYS A 164 -17.33 3.73 -8.43
CA LYS A 164 -16.44 2.88 -7.62
C LYS A 164 -15.67 3.67 -6.56
N LYS A 165 -15.23 4.88 -6.88
CA LYS A 165 -14.59 5.77 -5.90
C LYS A 165 -15.59 6.29 -4.88
N ALA A 166 -16.83 6.63 -5.30
CA ALA A 166 -17.90 7.05 -4.40
C ALA A 166 -18.32 5.93 -3.43
N THR A 167 -18.41 4.68 -3.91
CA THR A 167 -18.64 3.51 -3.04
C THR A 167 -17.55 3.38 -1.97
N LYS A 168 -16.26 3.51 -2.35
CA LYS A 168 -15.17 3.48 -1.35
C LYS A 168 -15.26 4.58 -0.30
N ILE A 169 -15.69 5.78 -0.70
CA ILE A 169 -15.90 6.89 0.25
C ILE A 169 -17.03 6.52 1.21
N GLN A 170 -18.11 5.94 0.70
CA GLN A 170 -19.23 5.54 1.54
C GLN A 170 -18.91 4.33 2.43
N ASP A 171 -18.18 3.35 1.93
CA ASP A 171 -17.70 2.22 2.74
C ASP A 171 -16.86 2.70 3.93
N TYR A 172 -16.09 3.78 3.74
CA TYR A 172 -15.24 4.35 4.77
C TYR A 172 -15.99 5.23 5.77
N PHE A 173 -16.88 6.13 5.30
CA PHE A 173 -17.57 7.11 6.15
C PHE A 173 -19.01 6.74 6.50
N GLY A 174 -19.54 5.68 5.90
CA GLY A 174 -20.92 5.25 6.10
C GLY A 174 -21.94 6.15 5.39
N VAL A 175 -23.19 6.09 5.85
CA VAL A 175 -24.34 6.79 5.24
C VAL A 175 -24.22 8.31 5.25
N ASN A 176 -23.43 8.86 6.16
CA ASN A 176 -23.22 10.31 6.30
C ASN A 176 -22.04 10.84 5.46
N ALA A 177 -21.47 10.03 4.57
CA ALA A 177 -20.29 10.37 3.77
C ALA A 177 -20.41 11.72 3.04
N ALA A 178 -21.58 12.01 2.45
CA ALA A 178 -21.81 13.25 1.73
C ALA A 178 -21.77 14.49 2.64
N ALA A 179 -22.31 14.39 3.85
CA ALA A 179 -22.29 15.47 4.84
C ALA A 179 -20.87 15.73 5.35
N ILE A 180 -20.13 14.65 5.70
CA ILE A 180 -18.74 14.70 6.17
C ILE A 180 -17.84 15.37 5.13
N VAL A 181 -17.96 14.96 3.85
CA VAL A 181 -17.14 15.49 2.76
C VAL A 181 -17.51 16.96 2.43
N ARG A 182 -18.76 17.36 2.59
CA ARG A 182 -19.16 18.78 2.43
C ARG A 182 -18.63 19.67 3.54
N GLU A 183 -18.64 19.18 4.77
CA GLU A 183 -18.11 19.91 5.93
C GLU A 183 -16.59 20.06 5.82
N ASN A 184 -15.89 18.96 5.55
CA ASN A 184 -14.44 18.95 5.37
C ASN A 184 -14.04 18.05 4.20
N PRO A 185 -13.86 18.60 2.98
CA PRO A 185 -13.45 17.82 1.82
C PRO A 185 -12.10 17.11 1.99
N TYR A 186 -11.19 17.62 2.83
CA TYR A 186 -9.88 17.02 3.07
C TYR A 186 -9.95 15.68 3.81
N ARG A 187 -11.10 15.36 4.44
CA ARG A 187 -11.36 14.02 4.96
C ARG A 187 -11.29 12.94 3.87
N LEU A 188 -11.52 13.30 2.59
CA LEU A 188 -11.33 12.38 1.48
C LEU A 188 -9.90 11.83 1.39
N CYS A 189 -8.88 12.55 1.88
CA CYS A 189 -7.51 12.07 1.91
C CYS A 189 -7.31 10.82 2.78
N GLU A 190 -8.24 10.53 3.70
CA GLU A 190 -8.25 9.31 4.52
C GLU A 190 -8.63 8.06 3.68
N VAL A 191 -9.26 8.25 2.52
CA VAL A 191 -9.74 7.16 1.66
C VAL A 191 -8.69 6.78 0.63
N LYS A 192 -8.27 5.51 0.59
CA LYS A 192 -7.26 5.01 -0.36
C LYS A 192 -7.60 5.37 -1.83
N GLY A 193 -6.72 6.15 -2.44
CA GLY A 193 -6.86 6.62 -3.83
C GLY A 193 -7.35 8.08 -3.95
N PHE A 194 -7.39 8.82 -2.83
CA PHE A 194 -7.64 10.25 -2.80
C PHE A 194 -6.49 10.97 -2.10
N GLY A 195 -5.50 11.41 -2.86
CA GLY A 195 -4.42 12.25 -2.34
C GLY A 195 -4.77 13.74 -2.39
N PHE A 196 -3.98 14.57 -1.71
CA PHE A 196 -4.15 16.01 -1.65
C PHE A 196 -4.37 16.66 -3.03
N LEU A 197 -3.57 16.31 -4.03
CA LEU A 197 -3.68 16.87 -5.39
C LEU A 197 -5.02 16.56 -6.08
N THR A 198 -5.72 15.50 -5.67
CA THR A 198 -7.06 15.18 -6.17
C THR A 198 -8.14 15.91 -5.37
N VAL A 199 -7.93 16.08 -4.08
CA VAL A 199 -8.93 16.63 -3.14
C VAL A 199 -8.92 18.15 -3.11
N ASP A 200 -7.76 18.80 -3.20
CA ASP A 200 -7.66 20.26 -3.12
C ASP A 200 -8.51 21.01 -4.19
N PRO A 201 -8.56 20.57 -5.47
CA PRO A 201 -9.50 21.14 -6.45
C PRO A 201 -10.98 21.01 -6.05
N ILE A 202 -11.36 19.91 -5.38
CA ILE A 202 -12.72 19.71 -4.86
C ILE A 202 -13.02 20.72 -3.75
N ALA A 203 -12.10 20.87 -2.82
CA ALA A 203 -12.22 21.79 -1.71
C ALA A 203 -12.27 23.26 -2.16
N ARG A 204 -11.44 23.63 -3.15
CA ARG A 204 -11.38 25.01 -3.71
C ARG A 204 -12.69 25.46 -4.36
N ALA A 205 -13.51 24.55 -4.85
CA ALA A 205 -14.81 24.87 -5.40
C ALA A 205 -15.93 25.03 -4.34
N SER A 206 -15.62 24.74 -3.07
CA SER A 206 -16.55 24.98 -1.96
C SER A 206 -16.73 26.49 -1.71
N LYS A 207 -17.96 26.91 -1.41
CA LYS A 207 -18.27 28.30 -1.07
C LYS A 207 -17.58 28.80 0.21
N HIS A 208 -17.12 27.89 1.05
CA HIS A 208 -16.48 28.17 2.34
C HIS A 208 -14.97 27.95 2.32
N PHE A 209 -14.39 27.78 1.14
CA PHE A 209 -12.95 27.55 0.98
C PHE A 209 -12.12 28.72 1.53
N LYS A 210 -11.10 28.39 2.31
CA LYS A 210 -10.08 29.33 2.79
C LYS A 210 -8.70 28.75 2.47
N PRO A 211 -7.82 29.52 1.79
CA PRO A 211 -6.49 29.03 1.42
C PRO A 211 -5.65 28.53 2.59
N ASN A 212 -5.74 29.20 3.74
CA ASN A 212 -4.97 28.92 4.95
C ASN A 212 -5.74 28.08 6.00
N ASP A 213 -6.80 27.39 5.59
CA ASP A 213 -7.56 26.53 6.50
C ASP A 213 -6.68 25.41 7.06
N PRO A 214 -6.63 25.20 8.40
CA PRO A 214 -5.80 24.14 9.00
C PRO A 214 -5.99 22.75 8.42
N PRO A 215 -7.21 22.23 8.14
CA PRO A 215 -7.41 20.94 7.47
C PRO A 215 -6.72 20.83 6.10
N ARG A 216 -6.65 21.92 5.34
CA ARG A 216 -5.93 21.95 4.06
C ARG A 216 -4.43 21.77 4.25
N ILE A 217 -3.86 22.52 5.18
CA ILE A 217 -2.43 22.47 5.50
C ILE A 217 -2.06 21.08 6.06
N GLN A 218 -2.90 20.53 6.94
CA GLN A 218 -2.74 19.18 7.48
C GLN A 218 -2.70 18.13 6.36
N ALA A 219 -3.66 18.18 5.43
CA ALA A 219 -3.72 17.25 4.30
C ALA A 219 -2.50 17.37 3.38
N ALA A 220 -1.96 18.59 3.17
CA ALA A 220 -0.74 18.80 2.40
C ALA A 220 0.49 18.21 3.10
N ILE A 221 0.64 18.39 4.41
CA ILE A 221 1.73 17.82 5.22
C ILE A 221 1.68 16.28 5.16
N LEU A 222 0.51 15.68 5.38
CA LEU A 222 0.35 14.23 5.30
C LEU A 222 0.67 13.69 3.90
N TYR A 223 0.24 14.39 2.87
CA TYR A 223 0.53 14.00 1.49
C TYR A 223 2.04 14.02 1.20
N ILE A 224 2.78 15.03 1.65
CA ILE A 224 4.24 15.12 1.49
C ILE A 224 4.93 13.96 2.20
N LEU A 225 4.52 13.63 3.42
CA LEU A 225 5.07 12.50 4.16
C LEU A 225 4.78 11.16 3.47
N GLN A 226 3.56 10.97 2.94
CA GLN A 226 3.17 9.77 2.20
C GLN A 226 3.93 9.63 0.85
N GLU A 227 4.18 10.73 0.15
CA GLU A 227 5.01 10.68 -1.07
C GLU A 227 6.46 10.35 -0.72
N SER A 228 7.01 10.96 0.34
CA SER A 228 8.36 10.66 0.83
C SER A 228 8.52 9.20 1.29
N GLU A 229 7.48 8.63 1.87
CA GLU A 229 7.43 7.19 2.20
C GLU A 229 7.58 6.30 0.95
N LYS A 230 6.94 6.65 -0.16
CA LYS A 230 7.09 5.93 -1.45
C LYS A 230 8.51 6.06 -2.03
N GLU A 231 9.24 7.09 -1.63
CA GLU A 231 10.66 7.28 -1.96
C GLU A 231 11.60 6.53 -1.00
N GLY A 232 11.06 5.79 -0.03
CA GLY A 232 11.80 4.99 0.93
C GLY A 232 12.14 5.69 2.25
N ASN A 233 11.64 6.91 2.50
CA ASN A 233 11.93 7.65 3.71
C ASN A 233 10.91 7.38 4.81
N LEU A 234 11.34 7.15 6.05
CA LEU A 234 10.46 7.04 7.22
C LEU A 234 10.02 8.40 7.76
N PHE A 235 10.82 9.43 7.55
CA PHE A 235 10.59 10.78 8.05
C PHE A 235 11.15 11.84 7.10
N LEU A 236 10.71 13.06 7.31
CA LEU A 236 11.33 14.25 6.73
C LEU A 236 11.67 15.27 7.84
N PRO A 237 12.75 16.05 7.68
CA PRO A 237 12.97 17.22 8.52
C PRO A 237 11.82 18.22 8.39
N GLY A 238 11.34 18.78 9.50
CA GLY A 238 10.26 19.75 9.50
C GLY A 238 10.46 20.92 8.52
N PRO A 239 11.64 21.55 8.45
CA PRO A 239 11.92 22.58 7.43
C PRO A 239 11.72 22.09 5.98
N ALA A 240 12.11 20.85 5.66
CA ALA A 240 11.92 20.30 4.33
C ALA A 240 10.42 20.14 3.97
N ILE A 241 9.59 19.75 4.94
CA ILE A 241 8.13 19.68 4.76
C ILE A 241 7.57 21.07 4.46
N VAL A 242 8.00 22.10 5.20
CA VAL A 242 7.57 23.49 5.00
C VAL A 242 7.92 23.98 3.60
N GLU A 243 9.15 23.72 3.14
CA GLU A 243 9.59 24.16 1.79
C GLU A 243 8.88 23.41 0.66
N GLN A 244 8.46 22.17 0.87
CA GLN A 244 7.65 21.43 -0.11
C GLN A 244 6.18 21.84 -0.09
N ALA A 245 5.61 22.08 1.10
CA ALA A 245 4.21 22.46 1.26
C ALA A 245 3.93 23.88 0.75
N TYR A 246 4.85 24.81 0.93
CA TYR A 246 4.68 26.21 0.59
C TYR A 246 4.30 26.45 -0.89
N PRO A 247 5.04 25.98 -1.90
CA PRO A 247 4.67 26.14 -3.30
C PRO A 247 3.39 25.39 -3.65
N MET A 248 3.16 24.21 -3.07
CA MET A 248 1.96 23.39 -3.30
C MET A 248 0.69 24.11 -2.83
N LEU A 249 0.72 24.69 -1.63
CA LEU A 249 -0.42 25.40 -1.04
C LEU A 249 -0.71 26.74 -1.70
N ASN A 250 0.30 27.43 -2.25
CA ASN A 250 0.15 28.71 -2.94
C ASN A 250 -0.05 28.59 -4.45
N GLN A 251 -0.01 27.38 -5.01
CA GLN A 251 -0.22 27.16 -6.44
C GLN A 251 -1.59 27.67 -6.91
N GLY A 252 -1.61 28.62 -7.87
CA GLY A 252 -2.82 29.20 -8.44
C GLY A 252 -3.43 30.35 -7.65
N PHE A 253 -2.71 30.89 -6.66
CA PHE A 253 -3.04 32.16 -5.99
C PHE A 253 -2.06 33.25 -6.44
N SER A 254 -2.55 34.50 -6.48
CA SER A 254 -1.73 35.67 -6.87
C SER A 254 -0.78 36.13 -5.78
N ASP A 255 -1.10 35.81 -4.53
CA ASP A 255 -0.35 36.21 -3.34
C ASP A 255 0.00 34.98 -2.50
N ASP A 256 0.91 35.14 -1.54
CA ASP A 256 1.24 34.12 -0.54
C ASP A 256 0.08 33.93 0.43
N SER A 257 -0.97 33.24 -0.03
CA SER A 257 -2.19 32.98 0.73
C SER A 257 -1.96 32.09 1.95
N VAL A 258 -0.83 31.34 1.96
CA VAL A 258 -0.38 30.51 3.09
C VAL A 258 1.08 30.79 3.34
N THR A 259 1.40 31.22 4.55
CA THR A 259 2.78 31.55 4.96
C THR A 259 3.52 30.31 5.51
N ARG A 260 4.85 30.30 5.44
CA ARG A 260 5.67 29.25 6.06
C ARG A 260 5.43 29.11 7.56
N SER A 261 5.19 30.22 8.25
CA SER A 261 4.89 30.22 9.69
C SER A 261 3.54 29.55 10.02
N GLU A 262 2.52 29.70 9.17
CA GLU A 262 1.24 28.99 9.32
C GLU A 262 1.42 27.48 9.11
N ILE A 263 2.19 27.06 8.09
CA ILE A 263 2.51 25.64 7.85
C ILE A 263 3.22 25.05 9.06
N MET A 264 4.26 25.75 9.56
CA MET A 264 5.00 25.31 10.75
C MET A 264 4.11 25.21 11.99
N ARG A 265 3.22 26.19 12.23
CA ARG A 265 2.30 26.18 13.34
C ARG A 265 1.37 24.97 13.28
N VAL A 266 0.76 24.72 12.12
CA VAL A 266 -0.13 23.56 11.92
C VAL A 266 0.62 22.25 12.09
N GLY A 267 1.82 22.11 11.53
CA GLY A 267 2.67 20.93 11.70
C GLY A 267 3.03 20.65 13.17
N ASN A 268 3.35 21.71 13.94
CA ASN A 268 3.61 21.58 15.37
C ASN A 268 2.36 21.17 16.16
N ASP A 269 1.18 21.65 15.78
CA ASP A 269 -0.08 21.25 16.42
C ASP A 269 -0.42 19.77 16.09
N MET A 270 -0.16 19.31 14.87
CA MET A 270 -0.28 17.90 14.51
C MET A 270 0.66 17.01 15.34
N ALA A 271 1.93 17.42 15.49
CA ALA A 271 2.91 16.69 16.29
C ALA A 271 2.53 16.62 17.78
N ARG A 272 1.92 17.69 18.33
CA ARG A 272 1.41 17.69 19.72
C ARG A 272 0.25 16.73 19.92
N THR A 273 -0.68 16.66 18.98
CA THR A 273 -1.86 15.79 19.09
C THR A 273 -1.53 14.33 18.87
N ARG A 274 -0.41 14.02 18.19
CA ARG A 274 0.07 12.67 17.86
C ARG A 274 -0.99 11.76 17.24
N LYS A 275 -1.90 12.33 16.45
CA LYS A 275 -2.95 11.55 15.79
C LYS A 275 -2.42 10.87 14.53
N GLU A 276 -1.94 11.67 13.57
CA GLU A 276 -1.48 11.18 12.27
C GLU A 276 0.05 11.28 12.11
N VAL A 277 0.71 12.17 12.88
CA VAL A 277 2.16 12.37 12.80
C VAL A 277 2.80 12.27 14.18
N ALA A 278 4.08 11.92 14.19
CA ALA A 278 4.95 11.94 15.37
C ALA A 278 6.21 12.74 15.04
N ALA A 279 6.76 13.42 16.05
CA ALA A 279 8.02 14.14 15.91
C ALA A 279 9.09 13.57 16.85
N ASP A 280 10.33 13.55 16.36
CA ASP A 280 11.53 13.25 17.14
C ASP A 280 12.62 14.28 16.78
N GLY A 281 12.88 15.21 17.70
CA GLY A 281 13.66 16.39 17.39
C GLY A 281 13.06 17.20 16.25
N ALA A 282 13.84 17.41 15.19
CA ALA A 282 13.41 18.11 13.97
C ALA A 282 12.73 17.19 12.94
N ASN A 283 12.74 15.88 13.15
CA ASN A 283 12.23 14.90 12.22
C ASN A 283 10.75 14.63 12.46
N VAL A 284 9.97 14.61 11.39
CA VAL A 284 8.52 14.37 11.41
C VAL A 284 8.23 13.09 10.63
N PHE A 285 7.49 12.20 11.26
CA PHE A 285 7.12 10.88 10.78
C PHE A 285 5.61 10.79 10.56
N LEU A 286 5.16 9.93 9.67
CA LEU A 286 3.84 9.32 9.84
C LEU A 286 3.85 8.52 11.15
N LYS A 287 2.75 8.57 11.89
CA LYS A 287 2.68 7.96 13.23
C LYS A 287 3.00 6.47 13.20
N GLU A 288 2.45 5.76 12.22
CA GLU A 288 2.64 4.34 12.02
C GLU A 288 4.14 4.02 11.83
N ASN A 289 4.83 4.77 10.97
CA ASN A 289 6.26 4.58 10.69
C ASN A 289 7.11 4.78 11.96
N ARG A 290 6.76 5.77 12.79
CA ARG A 290 7.47 5.98 14.07
C ARG A 290 7.22 4.84 15.06
N GLN A 291 5.99 4.33 15.09
CA GLN A 291 5.65 3.20 15.94
C GLN A 291 6.40 1.92 15.52
N GLU A 292 6.47 1.64 14.22
CA GLU A 292 7.22 0.51 13.69
C GLU A 292 8.73 0.61 13.97
N GLU A 293 9.31 1.81 13.80
CA GLU A 293 10.72 2.04 14.11
C GLU A 293 11.02 1.78 15.59
N LEU A 294 10.19 2.31 16.49
CA LEU A 294 10.34 2.08 17.94
C LEU A 294 10.16 0.61 18.30
N TYR A 295 9.20 -0.06 17.67
CA TYR A 295 8.94 -1.48 17.87
C TYR A 295 10.12 -2.34 17.40
N ALA A 296 10.66 -2.06 16.21
CA ALA A 296 11.85 -2.72 15.69
C ALA A 296 13.06 -2.52 16.61
N ALA A 297 13.30 -1.28 17.06
CA ALA A 297 14.39 -0.95 17.96
C ALA A 297 14.24 -1.66 19.32
N TYR A 298 13.04 -1.71 19.89
CA TYR A 298 12.76 -2.42 21.13
C TYR A 298 13.13 -3.90 21.02
N HIS A 299 12.68 -4.59 19.98
CA HIS A 299 12.97 -6.00 19.80
C HIS A 299 14.43 -6.28 19.47
N LEU A 300 15.08 -5.42 18.70
CA LEU A 300 16.51 -5.55 18.44
C LEU A 300 17.34 -5.43 19.74
N VAL A 301 17.01 -4.46 20.59
CA VAL A 301 17.64 -4.30 21.91
C VAL A 301 17.34 -5.51 22.82
N ARG A 302 16.13 -6.06 22.79
CA ARG A 302 15.77 -7.29 23.50
C ARG A 302 16.69 -8.45 23.07
N LEU A 303 16.89 -8.64 21.77
CA LEU A 303 17.77 -9.69 21.26
C LEU A 303 19.22 -9.46 21.66
N LEU A 304 19.73 -8.26 21.57
CA LEU A 304 21.12 -7.93 21.93
C LEU A 304 21.42 -8.16 23.42
N LYS A 305 20.44 -7.93 24.29
CA LYS A 305 20.60 -8.08 25.76
C LYS A 305 20.33 -9.50 26.26
N ALA A 306 19.80 -10.38 25.42
CA ALA A 306 19.52 -11.75 25.84
C ALA A 306 20.81 -12.52 26.17
N GLU A 307 20.76 -13.35 27.19
CA GLU A 307 21.87 -14.26 27.50
C GLU A 307 21.96 -15.34 26.42
N THR A 308 23.17 -15.60 25.94
CA THR A 308 23.44 -16.67 24.98
C THR A 308 24.80 -17.29 25.26
N SER A 309 24.95 -18.58 24.94
CA SER A 309 26.22 -19.27 25.09
C SER A 309 27.26 -18.73 24.12
N GLN A 310 28.52 -18.67 24.54
CA GLN A 310 29.67 -18.33 23.70
C GLN A 310 30.61 -19.54 23.63
N PRO A 311 30.31 -20.50 22.74
CA PRO A 311 31.10 -21.72 22.63
C PRO A 311 32.49 -21.42 22.03
N ASP A 312 33.48 -22.25 22.40
CA ASP A 312 34.74 -22.29 21.68
C ASP A 312 34.51 -22.94 20.31
N ILE A 313 34.83 -22.19 19.25
CA ILE A 313 34.56 -22.60 17.87
C ILE A 313 35.82 -22.85 17.04
N GLU A 314 37.03 -22.71 17.61
CA GLU A 314 38.25 -22.75 16.81
C GLU A 314 38.41 -24.13 16.15
N ARG A 315 38.25 -25.22 16.90
CA ARG A 315 38.29 -26.56 16.37
C ARG A 315 37.16 -26.86 15.36
N PRO A 316 35.86 -26.58 15.66
CA PRO A 316 34.77 -26.70 14.67
C PRO A 316 35.02 -25.89 13.40
N LEU A 317 35.60 -24.70 13.51
CA LEU A 317 35.93 -23.85 12.37
C LEU A 317 36.99 -24.47 11.48
N GLU A 318 38.05 -25.06 12.06
CA GLU A 318 39.10 -25.79 11.30
C GLU A 318 38.51 -27.03 10.64
N GLU A 319 37.74 -27.83 11.34
CA GLU A 319 37.07 -29.02 10.82
C GLU A 319 36.13 -28.69 9.65
N ALA A 320 35.35 -27.61 9.77
CA ALA A 320 34.45 -27.15 8.70
C ALA A 320 35.22 -26.68 7.46
N GLN A 321 36.34 -25.96 7.62
CA GLN A 321 37.20 -25.57 6.50
C GLN A 321 37.79 -26.80 5.79
N ALA A 322 38.26 -27.79 6.55
CA ALA A 322 38.82 -29.05 6.02
C ALA A 322 37.75 -29.84 5.26
N ALA A 323 36.54 -29.97 5.82
CA ALA A 323 35.40 -30.67 5.20
C ALA A 323 35.00 -30.08 3.84
N PHE A 324 35.04 -28.74 3.71
CA PHE A 324 34.73 -28.06 2.46
C PHE A 324 35.93 -27.87 1.53
N GLY A 325 37.15 -28.21 1.95
CA GLY A 325 38.38 -28.01 1.18
C GLY A 325 38.68 -26.56 0.90
N ILE A 326 38.34 -25.63 1.83
CA ILE A 326 38.49 -24.19 1.68
C ILE A 326 39.39 -23.60 2.77
N ILE A 327 39.99 -22.46 2.46
CA ILE A 327 40.75 -21.67 3.43
C ILE A 327 40.09 -20.30 3.51
N LEU A 328 39.55 -19.97 4.65
CA LEU A 328 38.96 -18.64 4.91
C LEU A 328 40.04 -17.58 5.15
N SER A 329 39.82 -16.38 4.67
CA SER A 329 40.62 -15.22 5.09
C SER A 329 40.37 -14.90 6.58
N GLU A 330 41.29 -14.17 7.23
CA GLU A 330 41.08 -13.80 8.65
C GLU A 330 39.78 -13.04 8.85
N ARG A 331 39.43 -12.11 7.98
CA ARG A 331 38.13 -11.40 8.03
C ARG A 331 36.92 -12.34 7.95
N GLN A 332 37.02 -13.40 7.16
CA GLN A 332 35.94 -14.39 7.08
C GLN A 332 35.86 -15.26 8.35
N LYS A 333 37.02 -15.61 8.93
CA LYS A 333 37.05 -16.30 10.24
C LYS A 333 36.50 -15.39 11.35
N ASP A 334 36.85 -14.10 11.33
CA ASP A 334 36.28 -13.13 12.28
C ASP A 334 34.76 -13.02 12.16
N ALA A 335 34.21 -13.05 10.93
CA ALA A 335 32.77 -13.08 10.72
C ALA A 335 32.12 -14.32 11.33
N VAL A 336 32.74 -15.52 11.18
CA VAL A 336 32.25 -16.74 11.82
C VAL A 336 32.32 -16.62 13.35
N ARG A 337 33.47 -16.18 13.91
CA ARG A 337 33.62 -15.97 15.36
C ARG A 337 32.56 -15.02 15.91
N MET A 338 32.35 -13.89 15.24
CA MET A 338 31.36 -12.87 15.62
C MET A 338 29.95 -13.46 15.76
N VAL A 339 29.53 -14.33 14.84
CA VAL A 339 28.20 -14.98 14.89
C VAL A 339 28.04 -15.81 16.18
N PHE A 340 29.07 -16.47 16.68
CA PHE A 340 29.00 -17.28 17.88
C PHE A 340 29.27 -16.52 19.18
N GLN A 341 29.83 -15.32 19.08
CA GLN A 341 30.09 -14.43 20.23
C GLN A 341 28.96 -13.42 20.48
N SER A 342 28.02 -13.28 19.53
CA SER A 342 26.96 -12.25 19.57
C SER A 342 25.59 -12.83 19.27
N ASN A 343 24.55 -12.27 19.87
CA ASN A 343 23.16 -12.65 19.59
C ASN A 343 22.66 -12.09 18.27
N VAL A 344 23.09 -10.87 17.94
CA VAL A 344 22.80 -10.24 16.66
C VAL A 344 24.12 -9.83 16.05
N SER A 345 24.31 -10.13 14.77
CA SER A 345 25.52 -9.81 14.03
C SER A 345 25.21 -9.42 12.58
N VAL A 346 26.06 -8.58 12.02
CA VAL A 346 25.95 -8.10 10.63
C VAL A 346 27.18 -8.53 9.84
N ILE A 347 26.95 -9.19 8.71
CA ILE A 347 28.00 -9.51 7.72
C ILE A 347 27.70 -8.70 6.46
N THR A 348 28.58 -7.77 6.11
CA THR A 348 28.42 -6.93 4.93
C THR A 348 29.60 -7.06 3.98
N GLY A 349 29.38 -6.83 2.71
CA GLY A 349 30.42 -6.83 1.67
C GLY A 349 29.83 -6.92 0.28
N GLY A 350 30.53 -6.39 -0.70
CA GLY A 350 30.13 -6.37 -2.09
C GLY A 350 30.03 -7.76 -2.73
N PRO A 351 29.61 -7.83 -3.99
CA PRO A 351 29.49 -9.09 -4.73
C PRO A 351 30.87 -9.76 -4.85
N GLY A 352 30.89 -11.11 -4.77
CA GLY A 352 32.12 -11.88 -4.91
C GLY A 352 33.09 -11.86 -3.73
N LYS A 353 32.73 -11.24 -2.60
CA LYS A 353 33.55 -11.19 -1.37
C LYS A 353 33.35 -12.39 -0.44
N GLY A 354 32.61 -13.42 -0.86
CA GLY A 354 32.53 -14.71 -0.17
C GLY A 354 31.54 -14.75 0.99
N LYS A 355 30.53 -13.89 1.03
CA LYS A 355 29.44 -13.94 2.03
C LYS A 355 28.85 -15.34 2.16
N THR A 356 28.47 -15.96 1.05
CA THR A 356 27.86 -17.29 1.03
C THR A 356 28.79 -18.38 1.53
N THR A 357 30.11 -18.26 1.27
CA THR A 357 31.10 -19.19 1.81
C THR A 357 31.16 -19.12 3.33
N VAL A 358 31.13 -17.92 3.90
CA VAL A 358 31.05 -17.69 5.35
C VAL A 358 29.78 -18.34 5.92
N LEU A 359 28.62 -18.15 5.27
CA LEU A 359 27.35 -18.74 5.74
C LEU A 359 27.38 -20.26 5.75
N ARG A 360 27.98 -20.90 4.74
CA ARG A 360 28.16 -22.38 4.74
C ARG A 360 28.98 -22.84 5.94
N VAL A 361 30.05 -22.16 6.25
CA VAL A 361 30.90 -22.49 7.40
C VAL A 361 30.16 -22.22 8.71
N VAL A 362 29.42 -21.12 8.83
CA VAL A 362 28.59 -20.84 10.01
C VAL A 362 27.59 -21.97 10.27
N LEU A 363 26.90 -22.44 9.24
CA LEU A 363 25.94 -23.56 9.36
C LEU A 363 26.61 -24.85 9.80
N GLU A 364 27.76 -25.18 9.25
CA GLU A 364 28.51 -26.38 9.58
C GLU A 364 29.03 -26.34 11.03
N VAL A 365 29.63 -25.23 11.42
CA VAL A 365 30.06 -24.98 12.81
C VAL A 365 28.88 -25.06 13.78
N PHE A 366 27.72 -24.48 13.41
CA PHE A 366 26.52 -24.55 14.23
C PHE A 366 26.05 -26.00 14.45
N LYS A 367 26.01 -26.81 13.37
CA LYS A 367 25.65 -28.24 13.46
C LYS A 367 26.61 -29.01 14.35
N GLN A 368 27.91 -28.80 14.22
CA GLN A 368 28.93 -29.48 15.02
C GLN A 368 28.82 -29.14 16.51
N ILE A 369 28.57 -27.87 16.85
CA ILE A 369 28.46 -27.43 18.25
C ILE A 369 27.17 -27.90 18.90
N THR A 370 26.03 -27.77 18.18
CA THR A 370 24.72 -28.04 18.78
C THR A 370 24.24 -29.49 18.60
N GLY A 371 24.79 -30.21 17.63
CA GLY A 371 24.29 -31.53 17.23
C GLY A 371 22.89 -31.48 16.61
N ARG A 372 22.40 -30.29 16.23
CA ARG A 372 21.03 -30.05 15.76
C ARG A 372 21.03 -29.20 14.48
N GLU A 373 19.96 -29.34 13.68
CA GLU A 373 19.69 -28.48 12.53
C GLU A 373 18.60 -27.43 12.84
N SER A 374 18.68 -26.80 14.01
CA SER A 374 17.74 -25.77 14.46
C SER A 374 18.13 -24.40 13.89
N PHE A 375 18.04 -24.27 12.55
CA PHE A 375 18.34 -23.01 11.86
C PHE A 375 17.32 -22.68 10.77
N LEU A 376 17.10 -21.39 10.55
CA LEU A 376 16.25 -20.83 9.49
C LEU A 376 17.10 -19.96 8.56
N LEU A 377 17.04 -20.28 7.25
CA LEU A 377 17.62 -19.46 6.21
C LEU A 377 16.52 -18.71 5.49
N CYS A 378 16.62 -17.40 5.40
CA CYS A 378 15.64 -16.59 4.71
C CYS A 378 16.25 -15.44 3.90
N ALA A 379 15.49 -14.95 2.91
CA ALA A 379 15.86 -13.82 2.08
C ALA A 379 14.60 -13.03 1.65
N PRO A 380 14.69 -11.73 1.33
CA PRO A 380 13.53 -10.93 0.94
C PRO A 380 12.84 -11.39 -0.35
N THR A 381 13.57 -11.92 -1.31
CA THR A 381 13.07 -12.28 -2.64
C THR A 381 13.18 -13.76 -2.95
N GLY A 382 12.30 -14.28 -3.83
CA GLY A 382 12.36 -15.66 -4.29
C GLY A 382 13.66 -16.03 -5.02
N ARG A 383 14.27 -15.05 -5.72
CA ARG A 383 15.57 -15.26 -6.42
C ARG A 383 16.73 -15.37 -5.43
N ALA A 384 16.77 -14.49 -4.43
CA ALA A 384 17.77 -14.54 -3.37
C ALA A 384 17.64 -15.83 -2.55
N ARG A 385 16.41 -16.21 -2.16
CA ARG A 385 16.11 -17.49 -1.51
C ARG A 385 16.68 -18.69 -2.29
N LYS A 386 16.42 -18.75 -3.61
CA LYS A 386 16.89 -19.85 -4.44
C LYS A 386 18.42 -19.94 -4.44
N ARG A 387 19.11 -18.81 -4.62
CA ARG A 387 20.58 -18.72 -4.56
C ARG A 387 21.14 -19.15 -3.22
N LEU A 388 20.52 -18.69 -2.13
CA LEU A 388 20.90 -19.05 -0.77
C LEU A 388 20.78 -20.56 -0.56
N SER A 389 19.68 -21.17 -0.99
CA SER A 389 19.45 -22.61 -0.87
C SER A 389 20.46 -23.42 -1.71
N GLU A 390 20.70 -23.06 -2.97
CA GLU A 390 21.65 -23.73 -3.87
C GLU A 390 23.09 -23.64 -3.34
N SER A 391 23.45 -22.50 -2.78
CA SER A 391 24.83 -22.24 -2.35
C SER A 391 25.14 -22.81 -0.97
N THR A 392 24.17 -22.92 -0.07
CA THR A 392 24.35 -23.50 1.26
C THR A 392 24.06 -24.99 1.31
N GLY A 393 23.31 -25.52 0.33
CA GLY A 393 22.81 -26.90 0.34
C GLY A 393 21.66 -27.13 1.32
N ALA A 394 21.14 -26.08 1.96
CA ALA A 394 20.06 -26.15 2.94
C ALA A 394 18.79 -25.45 2.41
N THR A 395 17.62 -25.83 2.94
CA THR A 395 16.37 -25.20 2.54
C THR A 395 16.30 -23.77 3.04
N ALA A 396 16.05 -22.83 2.13
CA ALA A 396 15.81 -21.43 2.46
C ALA A 396 14.39 -21.00 2.09
N PHE A 397 13.86 -19.98 2.76
CA PHE A 397 12.51 -19.44 2.59
C PHE A 397 12.57 -17.96 2.19
N THR A 398 11.48 -17.43 1.63
CA THR A 398 11.33 -15.97 1.59
C THR A 398 11.00 -15.47 2.99
N LEU A 399 11.43 -14.24 3.35
CA LEU A 399 11.10 -13.64 4.65
C LEU A 399 9.59 -13.69 4.93
N HIS A 400 8.76 -13.33 3.94
CA HIS A 400 7.30 -13.43 4.07
C HIS A 400 6.83 -14.84 4.45
N LYS A 401 7.38 -15.87 3.79
CA LYS A 401 7.02 -17.26 4.10
C LYS A 401 7.56 -17.71 5.44
N ALA A 402 8.79 -17.35 5.77
CA ALA A 402 9.42 -17.68 7.04
C ALA A 402 8.67 -17.06 8.23
N LEU A 403 8.10 -15.89 8.01
CA LEU A 403 7.32 -15.15 9.00
C LEU A 403 5.80 -15.41 8.88
N TYR A 404 5.36 -16.42 8.14
CA TYR A 404 3.96 -16.80 7.94
C TYR A 404 3.03 -15.65 7.50
N LEU A 405 3.57 -14.68 6.74
CA LEU A 405 2.82 -13.54 6.23
C LEU A 405 2.03 -13.95 4.99
N ASN A 406 0.76 -14.27 5.15
CA ASN A 406 -0.16 -14.66 4.08
C ASN A 406 -1.07 -13.49 3.72
N GLY A 407 -0.86 -12.89 2.53
CA GLY A 407 -1.72 -11.84 2.01
C GLY A 407 -1.59 -10.49 2.74
N GLU A 408 -2.69 -9.74 2.82
CA GLU A 408 -2.77 -8.51 3.62
C GLU A 408 -2.80 -8.92 5.12
N ALA A 409 -1.62 -9.09 5.71
CA ALA A 409 -1.51 -9.35 7.14
C ALA A 409 -1.94 -8.11 7.92
N ASP A 410 -3.03 -8.25 8.65
CA ASP A 410 -3.53 -7.24 9.55
C ASP A 410 -2.53 -7.08 10.71
N LEU A 411 -1.91 -5.91 10.82
CA LEU A 411 -0.93 -5.58 11.86
C LEU A 411 -1.53 -5.64 13.28
N SER A 412 -2.87 -5.64 13.41
CA SER A 412 -3.58 -5.67 14.68
C SER A 412 -3.43 -7.00 15.45
N GLY A 413 -3.00 -8.07 14.76
CA GLY A 413 -2.77 -9.40 15.37
C GLY A 413 -1.33 -9.67 15.82
N LEU A 414 -0.38 -8.76 15.57
CA LEU A 414 1.06 -8.98 15.85
C LEU A 414 1.48 -8.64 17.30
N ALA A 415 0.56 -8.20 18.14
CA ALA A 415 0.88 -7.65 19.47
C ALA A 415 1.15 -8.70 20.57
N ASP A 416 0.80 -9.97 20.40
CA ASP A 416 0.91 -10.97 21.47
C ASP A 416 1.70 -12.23 21.05
N GLY A 417 2.81 -12.36 21.57
CA GLY A 417 3.85 -13.28 22.03
C GLY A 417 3.88 -14.77 21.65
N ASP A 418 2.93 -15.34 20.93
CA ASP A 418 2.88 -16.80 20.71
C ASP A 418 3.48 -17.30 19.38
N ASP A 419 3.88 -16.40 18.46
CA ASP A 419 4.39 -16.75 17.13
C ASP A 419 5.93 -16.60 16.98
N CYS A 420 6.71 -16.92 18.01
CA CYS A 420 8.17 -16.91 17.90
C CYS A 420 8.67 -18.03 16.99
N LEU A 421 9.72 -17.71 16.21
CA LEU A 421 10.48 -18.71 15.47
C LEU A 421 11.15 -19.69 16.47
N GLU A 422 11.04 -20.98 16.18
CA GLU A 422 11.57 -22.03 17.08
C GLU A 422 13.07 -22.23 16.94
N GLU A 423 13.65 -21.77 15.84
CA GLU A 423 15.04 -21.99 15.50
C GLU A 423 16.00 -21.20 16.42
N ASP A 424 17.18 -21.76 16.62
CA ASP A 424 18.25 -21.19 17.46
C ASP A 424 19.23 -20.31 16.68
N LEU A 425 19.23 -20.43 15.34
CA LEU A 425 20.02 -19.61 14.42
C LEU A 425 19.15 -19.16 13.25
N ILE A 426 19.00 -17.86 13.08
CA ILE A 426 18.29 -17.26 11.94
C ILE A 426 19.29 -16.49 11.09
N ILE A 427 19.36 -16.79 9.81
CA ILE A 427 20.19 -16.07 8.83
C ILE A 427 19.28 -15.42 7.79
N ALA A 428 19.29 -14.10 7.75
CA ALA A 428 18.59 -13.29 6.76
C ALA A 428 19.58 -12.72 5.75
N ASP A 429 19.64 -13.32 4.55
CA ASP A 429 20.51 -12.88 3.46
C ASP A 429 19.83 -11.81 2.59
N GLU A 430 20.62 -11.00 1.89
CA GLU A 430 20.18 -9.82 1.10
C GLU A 430 19.29 -8.87 1.93
N PHE A 431 19.59 -8.71 3.22
CA PHE A 431 18.77 -7.95 4.18
C PHE A 431 18.71 -6.46 3.86
N THR A 432 19.59 -5.93 3.04
CA THR A 432 19.57 -4.57 2.49
C THR A 432 18.22 -4.24 1.83
N MET A 433 17.53 -5.24 1.28
CA MET A 433 16.21 -5.09 0.62
C MET A 433 15.03 -5.15 1.60
N SER A 434 15.27 -5.36 2.89
CA SER A 434 14.21 -5.43 3.91
C SER A 434 13.88 -4.03 4.39
N ASP A 435 12.61 -3.65 4.29
CA ASP A 435 12.10 -2.37 4.80
C ASP A 435 11.83 -2.41 6.31
N MET A 436 11.37 -1.29 6.87
CA MET A 436 11.12 -1.17 8.31
C MET A 436 10.04 -2.16 8.78
N TRP A 437 8.95 -2.30 8.04
CA TRP A 437 7.85 -3.18 8.40
C TRP A 437 8.29 -4.65 8.48
N LEU A 438 8.94 -5.16 7.42
CA LEU A 438 9.39 -6.56 7.38
C LEU A 438 10.49 -6.84 8.42
N SER A 439 11.36 -5.86 8.67
CA SER A 439 12.41 -5.93 9.69
C SER A 439 11.82 -5.94 11.11
N SER A 440 10.81 -5.11 11.39
CA SER A 440 10.16 -5.06 12.70
C SER A 440 9.51 -6.39 13.06
N ILE A 441 8.84 -7.04 12.09
CA ILE A 441 8.25 -8.36 12.27
C ILE A 441 9.32 -9.43 12.49
N LEU A 442 10.41 -9.43 11.71
CA LEU A 442 11.50 -10.37 11.91
C LEU A 442 12.06 -10.27 13.33
N PHE A 443 12.40 -9.06 13.77
CA PHE A 443 12.99 -8.88 15.10
C PHE A 443 12.04 -9.26 16.23
N SER A 444 10.75 -9.04 16.07
CA SER A 444 9.75 -9.42 17.07
C SER A 444 9.62 -10.95 17.21
N ARG A 445 9.70 -11.68 16.09
CA ARG A 445 9.51 -13.14 16.07
C ARG A 445 10.75 -13.96 16.39
N VAL A 446 11.95 -13.37 16.34
CA VAL A 446 13.16 -14.06 16.82
C VAL A 446 13.08 -14.20 18.35
N LYS A 447 13.17 -15.44 18.85
CA LYS A 447 13.17 -15.71 20.30
C LYS A 447 14.43 -15.17 20.98
N SER A 448 14.30 -14.77 22.24
CA SER A 448 15.45 -14.36 23.06
C SER A 448 16.42 -15.53 23.24
N GLY A 449 17.72 -15.28 23.05
CA GLY A 449 18.78 -16.31 23.11
C GLY A 449 19.07 -17.00 21.78
N ALA A 450 18.23 -16.85 20.76
CA ALA A 450 18.59 -17.25 19.39
C ALA A 450 19.58 -16.27 18.78
N ARG A 451 20.34 -16.74 17.78
CA ARG A 451 21.29 -15.93 17.02
C ARG A 451 20.64 -15.40 15.75
N LEU A 452 20.72 -14.11 15.53
CA LEU A 452 20.26 -13.45 14.32
C LEU A 452 21.46 -12.91 13.52
N VAL A 453 21.62 -13.40 12.29
CA VAL A 453 22.68 -12.98 11.38
C VAL A 453 22.04 -12.24 10.20
N LEU A 454 22.31 -10.95 10.12
CA LEU A 454 21.87 -10.10 9.01
C LEU A 454 23.00 -10.00 7.98
N VAL A 455 22.72 -10.42 6.75
CA VAL A 455 23.71 -10.45 5.68
C VAL A 455 23.25 -9.59 4.52
N GLY A 456 24.13 -8.76 4.00
CA GLY A 456 23.78 -7.85 2.91
C GLY A 456 25.00 -7.14 2.33
N ASP A 457 24.72 -6.11 1.57
CA ASP A 457 25.72 -5.23 0.98
C ASP A 457 25.31 -3.77 1.26
N ALA A 458 26.00 -3.12 2.18
CA ALA A 458 25.67 -1.76 2.62
C ALA A 458 25.76 -0.70 1.50
N ASP A 459 26.46 -1.02 0.41
CA ASP A 459 26.63 -0.14 -0.75
C ASP A 459 25.59 -0.38 -1.85
N GLN A 460 24.73 -1.38 -1.70
CA GLN A 460 23.60 -1.61 -2.62
C GLN A 460 22.44 -0.65 -2.37
N LEU A 461 21.52 -0.59 -3.35
CA LEU A 461 20.28 0.18 -3.22
C LEU A 461 19.48 -0.29 -2.00
N PRO A 462 18.87 0.63 -1.24
CA PRO A 462 18.02 0.31 -0.10
C PRO A 462 16.74 -0.43 -0.54
N SER A 463 15.94 -0.82 0.45
CA SER A 463 14.60 -1.39 0.25
C SER A 463 13.70 -0.48 -0.60
N VAL A 464 12.73 -1.08 -1.30
CA VAL A 464 11.68 -0.33 -2.01
C VAL A 464 10.69 0.29 -1.02
N GLY A 465 10.37 -0.41 0.07
CA GLY A 465 9.57 0.12 1.17
C GLY A 465 10.38 1.06 2.06
N PRO A 466 9.72 1.81 2.95
CA PRO A 466 10.37 2.84 3.77
C PRO A 466 11.34 2.23 4.80
N GLY A 467 12.46 2.90 4.98
CA GLY A 467 13.45 2.59 6.00
C GLY A 467 14.67 1.80 5.52
N ALA A 468 15.84 2.40 5.59
CA ALA A 468 17.13 1.76 5.30
C ALA A 468 17.68 1.04 6.55
N VAL A 469 16.96 0.00 7.01
CA VAL A 469 17.19 -0.65 8.32
C VAL A 469 18.60 -1.24 8.43
N PHE A 470 19.05 -1.96 7.40
CA PHE A 470 20.38 -2.60 7.40
C PHE A 470 21.50 -1.58 7.59
N LYS A 471 21.41 -0.46 6.86
CA LYS A 471 22.37 0.63 6.98
C LYS A 471 22.28 1.33 8.34
N ALA A 472 21.07 1.60 8.83
CA ALA A 472 20.87 2.22 10.14
C ALA A 472 21.44 1.37 11.28
N ILE A 473 21.33 0.04 11.22
CA ILE A 473 21.93 -0.88 12.19
C ILE A 473 23.47 -0.77 12.14
N ILE A 474 24.06 -0.77 10.94
CA ILE A 474 25.52 -0.61 10.78
C ILE A 474 25.98 0.73 11.33
N ASP A 475 25.32 1.82 10.95
CA ASP A 475 25.69 3.19 11.33
C ASP A 475 25.51 3.44 12.84
N SER A 476 24.65 2.67 13.52
CA SER A 476 24.45 2.77 14.98
C SER A 476 25.70 2.39 15.79
N GLY A 477 26.56 1.53 15.23
CA GLY A 477 27.74 1.00 15.92
C GLY A 477 27.46 0.10 17.13
N ILE A 478 26.17 -0.25 17.37
CA ILE A 478 25.75 -1.05 18.53
C ILE A 478 25.82 -2.55 18.23
N VAL A 479 25.49 -2.94 17.01
CA VAL A 479 25.51 -4.33 16.55
C VAL A 479 26.90 -4.65 15.99
N PRO A 480 27.54 -5.77 16.37
CA PRO A 480 28.81 -6.19 15.77
C PRO A 480 28.69 -6.36 14.25
N VAL A 481 29.64 -5.78 13.52
CA VAL A 481 29.67 -5.77 12.05
C VAL A 481 31.02 -6.30 11.55
N THR A 482 30.97 -7.27 10.65
CA THR A 482 32.17 -7.66 9.88
C THR A 482 31.99 -7.27 8.42
N VAL A 483 32.95 -6.46 7.92
CA VAL A 483 33.03 -6.06 6.52
C VAL A 483 33.97 -7.01 5.78
N LEU A 484 33.45 -7.75 4.82
CA LEU A 484 34.27 -8.63 3.95
C LEU A 484 34.85 -7.79 2.81
N ASP A 485 36.17 -7.71 2.74
CA ASP A 485 36.92 -6.85 1.82
C ASP A 485 37.74 -7.60 0.75
N VAL A 486 37.95 -8.89 0.92
CA VAL A 486 38.79 -9.71 0.04
C VAL A 486 37.99 -10.24 -1.15
N PHE A 487 38.41 -9.91 -2.37
CA PHE A 487 37.89 -10.51 -3.59
C PHE A 487 38.50 -11.91 -3.83
N PHE A 488 37.66 -12.91 -4.09
CA PHE A 488 38.12 -14.21 -4.53
C PHE A 488 38.60 -14.17 -6.00
N ARG A 489 39.50 -15.12 -6.39
CA ARG A 489 40.16 -15.11 -7.69
C ARG A 489 39.23 -14.91 -8.89
N GLN A 490 38.08 -15.58 -8.94
CA GLN A 490 37.10 -15.43 -10.03
C GLN A 490 36.46 -14.06 -10.14
N ALA A 491 36.41 -13.29 -9.05
CA ALA A 491 35.85 -11.93 -9.04
C ALA A 491 36.88 -10.86 -9.44
N LYS A 492 38.19 -11.17 -9.34
CA LYS A 492 39.27 -10.22 -9.70
C LYS A 492 39.36 -9.97 -11.21
N ASP A 493 38.90 -10.92 -12.02
CA ASP A 493 38.98 -10.81 -13.47
C ASP A 493 37.72 -10.19 -14.10
N SER A 494 36.63 -10.02 -13.32
CA SER A 494 35.40 -9.39 -13.82
C SER A 494 35.47 -7.87 -13.75
N ARG A 495 35.43 -7.22 -14.92
CA ARG A 495 35.39 -5.76 -15.04
C ARG A 495 34.10 -5.17 -14.48
N ILE A 496 33.00 -5.93 -14.51
CA ILE A 496 31.72 -5.53 -13.89
C ILE A 496 31.93 -5.29 -12.38
N ILE A 497 32.57 -6.24 -11.69
CA ILE A 497 32.81 -6.15 -10.24
C ILE A 497 33.84 -5.07 -9.92
N LEU A 498 34.91 -4.99 -10.70
CA LEU A 498 35.96 -3.96 -10.53
C LEU A 498 35.38 -2.54 -10.74
N ASN A 499 34.55 -2.36 -11.76
CA ASN A 499 33.93 -1.07 -12.04
C ASN A 499 32.86 -0.71 -11.00
N ALA A 500 32.10 -1.67 -10.45
CA ALA A 500 31.20 -1.42 -9.34
C ALA A 500 31.95 -0.89 -8.11
N ASP A 501 33.07 -1.51 -7.71
CA ASP A 501 33.91 -1.02 -6.60
C ASP A 501 34.49 0.37 -6.90
N ARG A 502 34.91 0.64 -8.14
CA ARG A 502 35.39 1.96 -8.57
C ARG A 502 34.32 3.04 -8.48
N MET A 503 33.08 2.72 -8.90
CA MET A 503 31.94 3.64 -8.81
C MET A 503 31.62 3.98 -7.35
N ILE A 504 31.59 2.98 -6.47
CA ILE A 504 31.38 3.16 -5.02
C ILE A 504 32.46 4.10 -4.43
N ARG A 505 33.71 3.95 -4.84
CA ARG A 505 34.83 4.82 -4.43
C ARG A 505 34.89 6.15 -5.17
N SER A 506 33.84 6.50 -5.93
CA SER A 506 33.78 7.75 -6.73
C SER A 506 34.93 7.91 -7.74
N GLN A 507 35.52 6.79 -8.22
CA GLN A 507 36.54 6.80 -9.25
C GLN A 507 35.89 6.97 -10.64
N ARG A 508 36.24 8.03 -11.35
CA ARG A 508 35.60 8.40 -12.63
C ARG A 508 36.06 7.55 -13.83
N SER A 509 37.21 6.86 -13.76
CA SER A 509 37.72 6.05 -14.85
C SER A 509 37.21 4.60 -14.74
N LEU A 510 36.46 4.14 -15.73
CA LEU A 510 35.98 2.77 -15.82
C LEU A 510 36.89 1.95 -16.73
N ILE A 511 36.97 0.63 -16.48
CA ILE A 511 37.76 -0.32 -17.28
C ILE A 511 36.79 -1.03 -18.22
N TYR A 512 36.98 -0.87 -19.52
CA TYR A 512 36.18 -1.50 -20.55
C TYR A 512 36.83 -2.79 -21.07
N GLY A 513 36.02 -3.71 -21.60
CA GLY A 513 36.43 -4.96 -22.22
C GLY A 513 35.24 -5.89 -22.46
N ASP A 514 35.48 -7.18 -22.66
CA ASP A 514 34.45 -8.13 -23.16
C ASP A 514 33.24 -8.28 -22.26
N ASP A 515 33.41 -8.16 -20.94
CA ASP A 515 32.35 -8.26 -19.92
C ASP A 515 31.79 -6.90 -19.44
N PHE A 516 32.37 -5.77 -19.92
CA PHE A 516 31.89 -4.42 -19.59
C PHE A 516 32.15 -3.46 -20.77
N GLN A 517 31.10 -3.11 -21.48
CA GLN A 517 31.17 -2.27 -22.69
C GLN A 517 30.24 -1.07 -22.56
N PHE A 518 30.63 0.06 -23.16
CA PHE A 518 29.78 1.23 -23.33
C PHE A 518 29.20 1.26 -24.74
N HIS A 519 27.88 1.23 -24.83
CA HIS A 519 27.15 1.44 -26.08
C HIS A 519 26.46 2.81 -26.00
N PRO A 520 26.88 3.80 -26.82
CA PRO A 520 26.16 5.06 -26.89
C PRO A 520 24.73 4.80 -27.39
N ALA A 521 23.75 5.51 -26.84
CA ALA A 521 22.40 5.48 -27.37
C ALA A 521 22.41 6.13 -28.77
N GLU A 522 21.81 5.48 -29.75
CA GLU A 522 21.57 6.03 -31.09
C GLU A 522 20.57 7.18 -31.06
#